data_076a1a6c30f432c797704d5fcaa31805
#
_entry.id   076a1a6c30f432c797704d5fcaa31805
#
_cell.length_a   1.000
_cell.length_b   1.000
_cell.length_c   1.000
_cell.angle_alpha   90.00
_cell.angle_beta   90.00
_cell.angle_gamma   90.00
#
_symmetry.space_group_name_H-M   'P 1'
#
loop_
_entity.id
_entity.type
_entity.pdbx_description
1 polymer ?
#
loop_
_entity_poly.entity_id
_entity_poly.type
_entity_poly.pdbx_seq_one_letter_code
_entity_poly.pdbx_strand_id
1 'polypeptide(L)'
;MSATRFLLAAMVLGSAISVTQANAQCSGNAGGCLTVNTASATVNALVKLGMSPTTSTLSSPTADQVDIGATLADAGPTFTIKANRSWTLNIRTSNAANWTYVGTLGGTKPISDLTWSNAVAGTYVGIGTTDALFLSGASASNGTTAQVFFKTVWAAGFTQPSNAPGIYSLAIVFSLSAP
;
A
#
# COMPACT_ATOMS: atom_id res chain seq x y z
N MET A 1 23.21 24.70 -7.00
CA MET A 1 22.05 24.18 -6.27
C MET A 1 20.90 24.10 -7.28
N SER A 2 20.64 22.92 -7.84
CA SER A 2 19.62 22.69 -8.87
C SER A 2 18.49 21.89 -8.24
N ALA A 3 17.31 22.52 -8.14
CA ALA A 3 16.12 21.89 -7.60
C ALA A 3 15.42 21.10 -8.72
N THR A 4 15.51 19.78 -8.69
CA THR A 4 14.82 18.89 -9.59
C THR A 4 13.35 18.79 -9.14
N ARG A 5 12.47 19.44 -9.89
CA ARG A 5 11.01 19.32 -9.71
C ARG A 5 10.53 18.01 -10.31
N PHE A 6 10.06 17.10 -9.47
CA PHE A 6 9.31 15.93 -9.91
C PHE A 6 7.90 16.36 -10.34
N LEU A 7 7.62 16.29 -11.65
CA LEU A 7 6.27 16.40 -12.18
C LEU A 7 5.54 15.06 -11.93
N LEU A 8 4.55 15.06 -11.05
CA LEU A 8 3.56 13.99 -10.96
C LEU A 8 2.62 14.11 -12.18
N ALA A 9 2.78 13.24 -13.16
CA ALA A 9 1.83 13.10 -14.25
C ALA A 9 0.60 12.34 -13.74
N ALA A 10 -0.49 13.05 -13.46
CA ALA A 10 -1.79 12.46 -13.24
C ALA A 10 -2.33 11.98 -14.59
N MET A 11 -2.30 10.67 -14.87
CA MET A 11 -3.01 10.06 -15.98
C MET A 11 -4.52 10.11 -15.69
N VAL A 12 -5.20 11.08 -16.28
CA VAL A 12 -6.65 11.08 -16.39
C VAL A 12 -7.03 10.14 -17.53
N LEU A 13 -7.41 8.91 -17.22
CA LEU A 13 -8.06 8.04 -18.19
C LEU A 13 -9.47 8.60 -18.45
N GLY A 14 -9.61 9.32 -19.55
CA GLY A 14 -10.89 9.77 -20.06
C GLY A 14 -11.73 8.56 -20.51
N SER A 15 -12.84 8.29 -19.81
CA SER A 15 -13.86 7.36 -20.27
C SER A 15 -14.52 7.94 -21.52
N ALA A 16 -14.34 7.28 -22.67
CA ALA A 16 -15.05 7.61 -23.89
C ALA A 16 -16.55 7.28 -23.70
N ILE A 17 -17.39 8.31 -23.66
CA ILE A 17 -18.85 8.16 -23.71
C ILE A 17 -19.23 8.05 -25.17
N SER A 18 -19.61 6.84 -25.62
CA SER A 18 -20.17 6.62 -26.93
C SER A 18 -21.66 6.97 -26.89
N VAL A 19 -22.04 8.09 -27.48
CA VAL A 19 -23.46 8.47 -27.67
C VAL A 19 -23.90 7.99 -29.05
N THR A 20 -24.68 6.92 -29.08
CA THR A 20 -25.41 6.53 -30.30
C THR A 20 -26.70 7.33 -30.39
N GLN A 21 -26.79 8.23 -31.37
CA GLN A 21 -28.05 8.96 -31.67
C GLN A 21 -28.97 8.05 -32.48
N ALA A 22 -30.04 7.58 -31.83
CA ALA A 22 -31.17 7.00 -32.52
C ALA A 22 -32.19 8.11 -32.81
N ASN A 23 -32.38 8.48 -34.10
CA ASN A 23 -33.44 9.39 -34.53
C ASN A 23 -34.78 8.63 -34.51
N ALA A 24 -35.58 8.83 -33.48
CA ALA A 24 -36.94 8.37 -33.45
C ALA A 24 -37.86 9.48 -34.01
N GLN A 25 -38.36 9.30 -35.24
CA GLN A 25 -39.40 10.14 -35.81
C GLN A 25 -40.78 9.59 -35.44
N CYS A 26 -41.60 10.45 -34.90
CA CYS A 26 -42.97 10.14 -34.58
C CYS A 26 -43.91 10.89 -35.54
N SER A 27 -44.72 10.18 -36.32
CA SER A 27 -45.76 10.74 -37.15
C SER A 27 -47.10 10.02 -36.83
N GLY A 28 -48.09 10.76 -36.34
CA GLY A 28 -49.41 10.21 -36.02
C GLY A 28 -50.47 11.29 -35.88
N ASN A 29 -51.66 11.02 -36.41
CA ASN A 29 -52.84 11.85 -36.21
C ASN A 29 -53.42 11.61 -34.81
N ALA A 30 -53.61 12.69 -34.04
CA ALA A 30 -54.38 12.78 -32.81
C ALA A 30 -54.20 11.68 -31.76
N GLY A 31 -53.12 11.75 -31.06
CA GLY A 31 -52.83 10.93 -29.85
C GLY A 31 -51.36 11.01 -29.52
N GLY A 32 -50.96 11.56 -28.43
CA GLY A 32 -49.60 11.91 -28.03
C GLY A 32 -48.51 10.96 -28.54
N CYS A 33 -47.43 11.55 -28.96
CA CYS A 33 -46.25 10.85 -29.46
C CYS A 33 -45.21 10.69 -28.33
N LEU A 34 -44.89 9.46 -27.99
CA LEU A 34 -43.89 9.15 -26.97
C LEU A 34 -42.62 8.64 -27.64
N THR A 35 -41.51 9.33 -27.41
CA THR A 35 -40.17 8.84 -27.79
C THR A 35 -39.38 8.46 -26.54
N VAL A 36 -38.69 7.31 -26.57
CA VAL A 36 -37.87 6.83 -25.49
C VAL A 36 -36.41 7.13 -25.84
N ASN A 37 -35.74 7.88 -24.95
CA ASN A 37 -34.30 8.05 -25.00
C ASN A 37 -33.65 7.18 -23.90
N THR A 38 -32.71 6.32 -24.30
CA THR A 38 -31.93 5.51 -23.35
C THR A 38 -30.58 6.17 -23.17
N ALA A 39 -30.33 6.66 -21.95
CA ALA A 39 -29.01 7.11 -21.53
C ALA A 39 -28.30 6.00 -20.78
N SER A 40 -27.07 5.71 -21.14
CA SER A 40 -26.21 4.71 -20.46
C SER A 40 -24.90 5.32 -19.99
N ALA A 41 -24.43 4.89 -18.83
CA ALA A 41 -23.11 5.23 -18.30
C ALA A 41 -22.43 3.97 -17.75
N THR A 42 -21.13 3.84 -18.02
CA THR A 42 -20.33 2.72 -17.49
C THR A 42 -19.45 3.23 -16.34
N VAL A 43 -19.50 2.56 -15.20
CA VAL A 43 -18.60 2.81 -14.07
C VAL A 43 -17.58 1.66 -14.00
N ASN A 44 -16.31 1.99 -14.19
CA ASN A 44 -15.21 1.02 -14.08
C ASN A 44 -14.90 0.68 -12.61
N ALA A 45 -14.03 -0.31 -12.40
CA ALA A 45 -13.48 -0.60 -11.08
C ALA A 45 -12.66 0.60 -10.58
N LEU A 46 -12.98 1.08 -9.38
CA LEU A 46 -12.34 2.23 -8.74
C LEU A 46 -11.81 1.82 -7.38
N VAL A 47 -10.55 2.18 -7.11
CA VAL A 47 -9.92 1.99 -5.79
C VAL A 47 -9.21 3.26 -5.35
N LYS A 48 -9.20 3.49 -4.03
CA LYS A 48 -8.43 4.57 -3.41
C LYS A 48 -7.81 4.05 -2.12
N LEU A 49 -6.49 4.19 -2.00
CA LEU A 49 -5.71 3.88 -0.80
C LEU A 49 -5.24 5.19 -0.16
N GLY A 50 -5.63 5.43 1.09
CA GLY A 50 -5.04 6.42 1.97
C GLY A 50 -4.08 5.73 2.93
N MET A 51 -2.93 6.33 3.24
CA MET A 51 -1.94 5.83 4.19
C MET A 51 -1.42 6.99 5.04
N SER A 52 -1.38 6.79 6.36
CA SER A 52 -0.85 7.77 7.31
C SER A 52 -0.26 7.07 8.54
N PRO A 53 0.99 7.42 8.95
CA PRO A 53 1.93 8.28 8.27
C PRO A 53 2.52 7.62 7.01
N THR A 54 3.19 8.40 6.15
CA THR A 54 3.90 7.86 4.96
C THR A 54 5.30 7.37 5.27
N THR A 55 5.81 7.68 6.47
CA THR A 55 7.09 7.18 7.01
C THR A 55 6.86 6.64 8.41
N SER A 56 7.51 5.54 8.77
CA SER A 56 7.48 4.94 10.11
C SER A 56 8.88 4.93 10.68
N THR A 57 9.03 5.41 11.91
CA THR A 57 10.27 5.24 12.67
C THR A 57 10.12 4.01 13.54
N LEU A 58 11.01 3.04 13.34
CA LEU A 58 11.07 1.83 14.13
C LEU A 58 11.97 2.03 15.36
N SER A 59 11.70 1.31 16.43
CA SER A 59 12.45 1.39 17.67
C SER A 59 13.89 0.92 17.48
N SER A 60 14.82 1.67 18.06
CA SER A 60 16.23 1.29 18.13
C SER A 60 16.49 0.45 19.38
N PRO A 61 17.36 -0.56 19.31
CA PRO A 61 17.71 -1.37 20.48
C PRO A 61 18.57 -0.57 21.47
N THR A 62 18.43 -0.86 22.75
CA THR A 62 19.34 -0.42 23.80
C THR A 62 20.61 -1.28 23.80
N ALA A 63 21.67 -0.85 24.52
CA ALA A 63 22.90 -1.64 24.68
C ALA A 63 22.61 -3.03 25.26
N ASP A 64 21.81 -3.11 26.32
CA ASP A 64 21.44 -4.39 26.95
C ASP A 64 20.67 -5.32 25.99
N GLN A 65 19.83 -4.74 25.14
CA GLN A 65 19.09 -5.50 24.13
C GLN A 65 20.00 -6.01 23.00
N VAL A 66 21.01 -5.23 22.62
CA VAL A 66 22.02 -5.68 21.65
C VAL A 66 22.90 -6.78 22.22
N ASP A 67 23.20 -6.74 23.53
CA ASP A 67 24.04 -7.76 24.17
C ASP A 67 23.43 -9.19 24.08
N ILE A 68 22.13 -9.28 24.33
CA ILE A 68 21.40 -10.56 24.36
C ILE A 68 20.58 -10.85 23.11
N GLY A 69 20.44 -9.89 22.20
CA GLY A 69 19.51 -9.90 21.07
C GLY A 69 18.09 -9.50 21.48
N ALA A 70 17.38 -8.86 20.59
CA ALA A 70 16.02 -8.37 20.85
C ALA A 70 15.11 -8.44 19.63
N THR A 71 13.80 -8.50 19.90
CA THR A 71 12.76 -8.25 18.91
C THR A 71 11.90 -7.09 19.39
N LEU A 72 11.95 -5.97 18.65
CA LEU A 72 11.24 -4.75 18.98
C LEU A 72 9.96 -4.64 18.14
N ALA A 73 8.86 -4.25 18.77
CA ALA A 73 7.56 -4.16 18.14
C ALA A 73 7.15 -2.68 17.99
N ASP A 74 6.66 -2.32 16.81
CA ASP A 74 6.27 -0.96 16.46
C ASP A 74 4.93 -0.96 15.70
N ALA A 75 4.17 0.12 15.89
CA ALA A 75 3.01 0.39 15.07
C ALA A 75 3.44 1.06 13.76
N GLY A 76 3.03 0.49 12.64
CA GLY A 76 3.21 1.08 11.32
C GLY A 76 2.04 1.96 10.91
N PRO A 77 1.94 2.32 9.61
CA PRO A 77 0.90 3.18 9.10
C PRO A 77 -0.50 2.57 9.21
N THR A 78 -1.47 3.47 9.31
CA THR A 78 -2.89 3.14 9.16
C THR A 78 -3.33 3.40 7.73
N PHE A 79 -4.16 2.52 7.21
CA PHE A 79 -4.73 2.60 5.87
C PHE A 79 -6.21 2.95 5.92
N THR A 80 -6.67 3.68 4.90
CA THR A 80 -8.08 3.86 4.60
C THR A 80 -8.32 3.39 3.18
N ILE A 81 -9.18 2.40 3.01
CA ILE A 81 -9.43 1.71 1.75
C ILE A 81 -10.83 2.03 1.26
N LYS A 82 -10.94 2.56 0.04
CA LYS A 82 -12.22 2.74 -0.66
C LYS A 82 -12.18 2.00 -1.98
N ALA A 83 -13.24 1.25 -2.27
CA ALA A 83 -13.38 0.49 -3.50
C ALA A 83 -14.86 0.32 -3.84
N ASN A 84 -15.22 0.32 -5.13
CA ASN A 84 -16.59 0.10 -5.58
C ASN A 84 -16.93 -1.39 -5.85
N ARG A 85 -15.98 -2.30 -5.56
CA ARG A 85 -16.12 -3.75 -5.68
C ARG A 85 -15.18 -4.48 -4.71
N SER A 86 -15.04 -5.80 -4.83
CA SER A 86 -14.03 -6.58 -4.10
C SER A 86 -12.62 -6.06 -4.36
N TRP A 87 -11.74 -6.16 -3.36
CA TRP A 87 -10.40 -5.59 -3.40
C TRP A 87 -9.40 -6.41 -2.59
N THR A 88 -8.13 -6.24 -2.92
CA THR A 88 -6.99 -6.79 -2.16
C THR A 88 -5.95 -5.72 -1.92
N LEU A 89 -5.40 -5.66 -0.71
CA LEU A 89 -4.25 -4.86 -0.33
C LEU A 89 -3.09 -5.80 -0.03
N ASN A 90 -2.00 -5.66 -0.77
CA ASN A 90 -0.79 -6.45 -0.62
C ASN A 90 0.33 -5.62 -0.02
N ILE A 91 1.31 -6.30 0.58
CA ILE A 91 2.54 -5.73 1.15
C ILE A 91 3.76 -6.45 0.59
N ARG A 92 4.83 -5.71 0.30
CA ARG A 92 6.17 -6.21 -0.06
C ARG A 92 7.24 -5.18 0.26
N THR A 93 8.51 -5.56 0.14
CA THR A 93 9.59 -4.59 0.07
C THR A 93 10.12 -4.46 -1.35
N SER A 94 10.65 -3.29 -1.71
CA SER A 94 11.41 -3.08 -2.94
C SER A 94 12.90 -3.37 -2.79
N ASN A 95 13.39 -3.56 -1.56
CA ASN A 95 14.78 -3.97 -1.30
C ASN A 95 14.98 -5.44 -1.64
N ALA A 96 16.09 -5.78 -2.32
CA ALA A 96 16.30 -7.15 -2.81
C ALA A 96 16.65 -8.16 -1.71
N ALA A 97 17.57 -7.83 -0.80
CA ALA A 97 18.06 -8.75 0.22
C ALA A 97 18.27 -8.10 1.59
N ASN A 98 18.72 -6.84 1.60
CA ASN A 98 19.10 -6.13 2.81
C ASN A 98 18.43 -4.76 2.90
N TRP A 99 18.35 -4.24 4.12
CA TRP A 99 18.03 -2.85 4.37
C TRP A 99 19.09 -1.95 3.73
N THR A 100 18.69 -0.77 3.33
CA THR A 100 19.66 0.28 2.96
C THR A 100 20.33 0.78 4.23
N TYR A 101 21.66 0.77 4.26
CA TYR A 101 22.45 1.22 5.40
C TYR A 101 23.23 2.50 5.05
N VAL A 102 23.21 3.45 5.97
CA VAL A 102 24.04 4.68 5.91
C VAL A 102 24.80 4.81 7.22
N GLY A 103 26.11 4.59 7.16
CA GLY A 103 27.02 4.64 8.31
C GLY A 103 28.45 4.36 7.87
N THR A 104 29.38 4.43 8.82
CA THR A 104 30.84 4.31 8.56
C THR A 104 31.39 2.90 8.69
N LEU A 105 30.67 1.97 9.33
CA LEU A 105 31.19 0.66 9.70
C LEU A 105 30.65 -0.51 8.85
N GLY A 106 30.01 -0.24 7.70
CA GLY A 106 29.59 -1.27 6.77
C GLY A 106 28.49 -2.19 7.29
N GLY A 107 27.42 -1.64 7.88
CA GLY A 107 26.32 -2.42 8.44
C GLY A 107 25.55 -3.17 7.35
N THR A 108 25.11 -4.39 7.68
CA THR A 108 24.27 -5.24 6.83
C THR A 108 23.13 -5.84 7.66
N LYS A 109 21.88 -5.55 7.28
CA LYS A 109 20.69 -6.06 7.95
C LYS A 109 19.78 -6.72 6.91
N PRO A 110 19.50 -8.02 7.01
CA PRO A 110 18.66 -8.70 6.04
C PRO A 110 17.19 -8.24 6.12
N ILE A 111 16.47 -8.29 5.03
CA ILE A 111 15.04 -7.93 5.00
C ILE A 111 14.21 -8.85 5.89
N SER A 112 14.64 -10.12 6.09
CA SER A 112 13.98 -11.09 6.97
C SER A 112 13.94 -10.69 8.44
N ASP A 113 14.77 -9.71 8.84
CA ASP A 113 14.75 -9.16 10.20
C ASP A 113 13.52 -8.25 10.45
N LEU A 114 12.76 -7.89 9.39
CA LEU A 114 11.47 -7.26 9.53
C LEU A 114 10.36 -8.28 9.29
N THR A 115 9.49 -8.41 10.27
CA THR A 115 8.23 -9.13 10.14
C THR A 115 7.05 -8.18 10.32
N TRP A 116 5.91 -8.53 9.76
CA TRP A 116 4.70 -7.70 9.82
C TRP A 116 3.46 -8.52 10.15
N SER A 117 2.44 -7.85 10.69
CA SER A 117 1.10 -8.39 10.95
C SER A 117 0.05 -7.30 10.75
N ASN A 118 -1.19 -7.70 10.48
CA ASN A 118 -2.36 -6.81 10.45
C ASN A 118 -3.05 -6.68 11.82
N ALA A 119 -2.49 -7.28 12.87
CA ALA A 119 -2.98 -7.18 14.24
C ALA A 119 -1.82 -7.24 15.23
N VAL A 120 -1.93 -6.52 16.36
CA VAL A 120 -0.88 -6.49 17.42
C VAL A 120 -0.54 -7.88 17.94
N ALA A 121 -1.56 -8.69 18.22
CA ALA A 121 -1.41 -10.07 18.70
C ALA A 121 -1.52 -11.10 17.57
N GLY A 122 -1.39 -10.68 16.30
CA GLY A 122 -1.48 -11.55 15.15
C GLY A 122 -0.22 -12.38 14.90
N THR A 123 -0.31 -13.27 13.92
CA THR A 123 0.87 -13.97 13.39
C THR A 123 1.71 -13.00 12.57
N TYR A 124 2.99 -12.86 12.94
CA TYR A 124 3.94 -12.05 12.20
C TYR A 124 4.62 -12.90 11.12
N VAL A 125 4.65 -12.39 9.92
CA VAL A 125 5.30 -13.03 8.76
C VAL A 125 6.44 -12.16 8.25
N GLY A 126 7.49 -12.79 7.72
CA GLY A 126 8.64 -12.07 7.15
C GLY A 126 8.22 -11.23 5.94
N ILE A 127 8.79 -10.03 5.82
CA ILE A 127 8.59 -9.24 4.62
C ILE A 127 9.42 -9.84 3.48
N GLY A 128 8.82 -9.93 2.28
CA GLY A 128 9.47 -10.43 1.08
C GLY A 128 9.43 -9.42 -0.07
N THR A 129 10.08 -9.76 -1.17
CA THR A 129 10.08 -8.95 -2.41
C THR A 129 8.86 -9.20 -3.30
N THR A 130 8.10 -10.26 -3.03
CA THR A 130 6.86 -10.60 -3.71
C THR A 130 5.66 -10.10 -2.91
N ASP A 131 4.58 -9.77 -3.60
CA ASP A 131 3.33 -9.34 -2.98
C ASP A 131 2.78 -10.43 -2.05
N ALA A 132 2.58 -10.09 -0.77
CA ALA A 132 1.91 -10.90 0.22
C ALA A 132 0.58 -10.23 0.59
N LEU A 133 -0.48 -11.03 0.73
CA LEU A 133 -1.79 -10.52 1.10
C LEU A 133 -1.77 -9.91 2.51
N PHE A 134 -2.01 -8.60 2.60
CA PHE A 134 -2.16 -7.90 3.87
C PHE A 134 -3.62 -7.92 4.35
N LEU A 135 -4.53 -7.57 3.46
CA LEU A 135 -5.97 -7.51 3.76
C LEU A 135 -6.79 -7.61 2.47
N SER A 136 -8.02 -8.14 2.55
CA SER A 136 -8.94 -8.17 1.42
C SER A 136 -10.37 -7.88 1.87
N GLY A 137 -11.20 -7.42 0.93
CA GLY A 137 -12.63 -7.25 1.10
C GLY A 137 -13.40 -7.87 -0.07
N ALA A 138 -14.41 -8.70 0.24
CA ALA A 138 -15.22 -9.38 -0.77
C ALA A 138 -16.25 -8.46 -1.45
N SER A 139 -16.45 -7.25 -0.93
CA SER A 139 -17.44 -6.28 -1.42
C SER A 139 -16.85 -4.87 -1.46
N ALA A 140 -17.64 -3.93 -2.00
CA ALA A 140 -17.29 -2.51 -1.99
C ALA A 140 -17.03 -1.99 -0.56
N SER A 141 -16.11 -1.04 -0.44
CA SER A 141 -15.76 -0.37 0.82
C SER A 141 -15.79 1.14 0.66
N ASN A 142 -16.38 1.84 1.61
CA ASN A 142 -16.38 3.30 1.68
C ASN A 142 -15.47 3.83 2.82
N GLY A 143 -14.42 3.10 3.17
CA GLY A 143 -13.46 3.54 4.17
C GLY A 143 -13.10 2.47 5.21
N THR A 144 -12.88 1.23 4.77
CA THR A 144 -12.29 0.21 5.66
C THR A 144 -10.93 0.71 6.14
N THR A 145 -10.72 0.66 7.48
CA THR A 145 -9.45 1.03 8.11
C THR A 145 -8.69 -0.22 8.52
N ALA A 146 -7.37 -0.17 8.41
CA ALA A 146 -6.46 -1.21 8.87
C ALA A 146 -5.14 -0.59 9.28
N GLN A 147 -4.40 -1.25 10.16
CA GLN A 147 -3.06 -0.83 10.58
C GLN A 147 -2.10 -2.01 10.44
N VAL A 148 -0.88 -1.72 9.97
CA VAL A 148 0.20 -2.70 9.99
C VAL A 148 0.99 -2.57 11.29
N PHE A 149 1.46 -3.69 11.80
CA PHE A 149 2.36 -3.78 12.96
C PHE A 149 3.64 -4.46 12.50
N PHE A 150 4.77 -3.94 12.95
CA PHE A 150 6.10 -4.45 12.62
C PHE A 150 6.77 -5.05 13.83
N LYS A 151 7.62 -6.05 13.59
CA LYS A 151 8.64 -6.48 14.55
C LYS A 151 9.98 -6.53 13.85
N THR A 152 10.98 -5.90 14.49
CA THR A 152 12.36 -5.86 14.01
C THR A 152 13.25 -6.71 14.90
N VAL A 153 13.95 -7.67 14.30
CA VAL A 153 14.92 -8.52 15.00
C VAL A 153 16.29 -7.84 15.02
N TRP A 154 16.92 -7.84 16.18
CA TRP A 154 18.30 -7.41 16.41
C TRP A 154 19.10 -8.59 16.93
N ALA A 155 20.18 -8.95 16.25
CA ALA A 155 21.02 -10.08 16.63
C ALA A 155 21.77 -9.79 17.94
N ALA A 156 22.11 -10.84 18.69
CA ALA A 156 22.94 -10.70 19.88
C ALA A 156 24.39 -10.33 19.52
N GLY A 157 24.97 -9.39 20.25
CA GLY A 157 26.39 -9.01 20.18
C GLY A 157 26.65 -7.71 19.40
N PHE A 158 27.53 -6.88 19.95
CA PHE A 158 27.90 -5.56 19.40
C PHE A 158 28.69 -5.62 18.08
N THR A 159 29.31 -6.75 17.78
CA THR A 159 30.13 -6.93 16.57
C THR A 159 29.33 -7.43 15.36
N GLN A 160 28.03 -7.66 15.52
CA GLN A 160 27.18 -8.11 14.43
C GLN A 160 27.01 -7.02 13.37
N PRO A 161 27.15 -7.33 12.07
CA PRO A 161 26.97 -6.35 11.00
C PRO A 161 25.58 -5.70 11.00
N SER A 162 24.55 -6.40 11.49
CA SER A 162 23.19 -5.87 11.62
C SER A 162 23.02 -4.85 12.75
N ASN A 163 24.02 -4.73 13.64
CA ASN A 163 24.05 -3.82 14.79
C ASN A 163 25.06 -2.69 14.59
N ALA A 164 25.69 -2.57 13.43
CA ALA A 164 26.63 -1.47 13.13
C ALA A 164 25.96 -0.11 13.31
N PRO A 165 26.61 0.86 13.97
CA PRO A 165 26.06 2.19 14.19
C PRO A 165 25.76 2.90 12.86
N GLY A 166 24.53 3.34 12.67
CA GLY A 166 24.10 3.99 11.42
C GLY A 166 22.58 4.03 11.30
N ILE A 167 22.13 4.42 10.12
CA ILE A 167 20.71 4.47 9.77
C ILE A 167 20.40 3.28 8.86
N TYR A 168 19.44 2.48 9.28
CA TYR A 168 18.87 1.40 8.48
C TYR A 168 17.50 1.83 7.96
N SER A 169 17.26 1.70 6.66
CA SER A 169 15.96 2.02 6.05
C SER A 169 15.51 0.90 5.12
N LEU A 170 14.21 0.66 5.10
CA LEU A 170 13.57 -0.35 4.25
C LEU A 170 12.37 0.27 3.55
N ALA A 171 12.36 0.20 2.23
CA ALA A 171 11.23 0.68 1.44
C ALA A 171 10.14 -0.39 1.39
N ILE A 172 9.00 -0.10 2.00
CA ILE A 172 7.83 -0.99 2.05
C ILE A 172 6.79 -0.46 1.07
N VAL A 173 6.29 -1.34 0.21
CA VAL A 173 5.32 -1.05 -0.84
C VAL A 173 3.99 -1.69 -0.47
N PHE A 174 2.93 -0.90 -0.51
CA PHE A 174 1.55 -1.36 -0.38
C PHE A 174 0.84 -1.17 -1.72
N SER A 175 0.21 -2.22 -2.24
CA SER A 175 -0.50 -2.20 -3.52
C SER A 175 -1.95 -2.60 -3.32
N LEU A 176 -2.88 -1.71 -3.70
CA LEU A 176 -4.32 -1.95 -3.66
C LEU A 176 -4.81 -2.24 -5.07
N SER A 177 -5.53 -3.34 -5.24
CA SER A 177 -6.15 -3.74 -6.51
C SER A 177 -7.60 -4.14 -6.33
N ALA A 178 -8.40 -4.00 -7.40
CA ALA A 178 -9.75 -4.54 -7.51
C ALA A 178 -9.86 -5.26 -8.85
N PRO A 179 -10.05 -6.59 -8.86
CA PRO A 179 -10.14 -7.40 -10.08
C PRO A 179 -11.40 -7.13 -10.88
#